data_8b8307bdc913521492da20630e98485f
#
_entry.id   8b8307bdc913521492da20630e98485f
#
_cell.length_a   1.000
_cell.length_b   1.000
_cell.length_c   1.000
_cell.angle_alpha   90.00
_cell.angle_beta   90.00
_cell.angle_gamma   90.00
#
_symmetry.space_group_name_H-M   'P 1'
#
loop_
_entity.id
_entity.type
_entity.pdbx_description
1 polymer ?
#
loop_
_entity_poly.entity_id
_entity_poly.type
_entity_poly.pdbx_seq_one_letter_code
_entity_poly.pdbx_strand_id
1 'polypeptide(L)'
;MAKRTKKVGPAGRFQARYGVRARTRVKNVELVQKAKHVCPSCGHKKVKRSGTSIWECRKCGSKFAGGAYHPTTESGQSVEKILRGESTPETVKKGEDIKEEKSE
;
A
#
# COMPACT_ATOMS: atom_id res chain seq x y z
N MET A 1 -15.67 20.37 18.86
CA MET A 1 -14.39 19.65 18.89
C MET A 1 -13.40 20.19 17.91
N ALA A 2 -12.18 20.41 18.33
CA ALA A 2 -11.15 20.96 17.48
C ALA A 2 -10.74 19.95 16.40
N LYS A 3 -10.75 20.37 15.14
CA LYS A 3 -10.35 19.56 13.99
C LYS A 3 -8.87 19.71 13.67
N ARG A 4 -8.05 19.81 14.71
CA ARG A 4 -6.63 20.15 14.60
C ARG A 4 -5.82 19.19 13.74
N THR A 5 -6.14 17.91 13.77
CA THR A 5 -5.37 16.89 13.05
C THR A 5 -6.00 16.43 11.74
N LYS A 6 -7.09 17.02 11.31
CA LYS A 6 -7.79 16.61 10.09
C LYS A 6 -6.88 16.71 8.86
N LYS A 7 -6.17 17.81 8.72
CA LYS A 7 -5.26 18.06 7.59
C LYS A 7 -3.92 17.34 7.73
N VAL A 8 -3.38 17.31 8.94
CA VAL A 8 -2.09 16.69 9.25
C VAL A 8 -2.22 15.18 9.43
N GLY A 9 -3.38 14.70 9.88
CA GLY A 9 -3.68 13.29 10.04
C GLY A 9 -2.77 12.61 11.05
N PRO A 10 -2.25 11.41 10.75
CA PRO A 10 -1.42 10.64 11.69
C PRO A 10 -0.07 11.29 12.01
N ALA A 11 0.39 12.24 11.20
CA ALA A 11 1.65 12.96 11.45
C ALA A 11 1.51 14.06 12.52
N GLY A 12 0.31 14.29 13.04
CA GLY A 12 0.07 15.29 14.09
C GLY A 12 0.86 15.04 15.38
N ARG A 13 1.21 13.80 15.68
CA ARG A 13 2.02 13.44 16.86
C ARG A 13 3.45 13.99 16.82
N PHE A 14 3.94 14.35 15.65
CA PHE A 14 5.29 14.91 15.49
C PHE A 14 5.34 16.40 15.74
N GLN A 15 4.21 17.08 15.77
CA GLN A 15 4.11 18.52 15.96
C GLN A 15 4.94 19.27 14.89
N ALA A 16 5.84 20.16 15.28
CA ALA A 16 6.69 20.94 14.38
C ALA A 16 8.06 20.31 14.10
N ARG A 17 8.27 19.08 14.57
CA ARG A 17 9.56 18.38 14.44
C ARG A 17 9.72 17.66 13.12
N TYR A 18 10.94 17.32 12.77
CA TYR A 18 11.36 16.48 11.63
C TYR A 18 11.24 17.10 10.25
N GLY A 19 10.66 18.27 10.10
CA GLY A 19 10.47 18.94 8.82
C GLY A 19 9.21 18.49 8.07
N VAL A 20 8.77 19.35 7.16
CA VAL A 20 7.51 19.16 6.42
C VAL A 20 7.56 17.93 5.51
N ARG A 21 8.66 17.72 4.81
CA ARG A 21 8.80 16.59 3.86
C ARG A 21 8.68 15.26 4.57
N ALA A 22 9.42 15.08 5.67
CA ALA A 22 9.39 13.82 6.44
C ALA A 22 8.00 13.56 7.01
N ARG A 23 7.38 14.57 7.59
CA ARG A 23 6.02 14.45 8.14
C ARG A 23 4.98 14.11 7.08
N THR A 24 5.07 14.72 5.90
CA THR A 24 4.18 14.44 4.79
C THR A 24 4.32 13.02 4.27
N ARG A 25 5.54 12.54 4.14
CA ARG A 25 5.81 11.16 3.72
C ARG A 25 5.23 10.14 4.68
N VAL A 26 5.46 10.34 5.97
CA VAL A 26 4.91 9.47 7.02
C VAL A 26 3.38 9.50 6.99
N LYS A 27 2.79 10.67 6.85
CA LYS A 27 1.34 10.84 6.75
C LYS A 27 0.77 10.02 5.59
N ASN A 28 1.34 10.14 4.41
CA ASN A 28 0.86 9.45 3.22
C ASN A 28 0.95 7.93 3.37
N VAL A 29 2.06 7.44 3.91
CA VAL A 29 2.25 6.01 4.15
C VAL A 29 1.27 5.49 5.20
N GLU A 30 1.13 6.18 6.32
CA GLU A 30 0.26 5.74 7.40
C GLU A 30 -1.23 5.83 7.06
N LEU A 31 -1.65 6.77 6.23
CA LEU A 31 -3.03 6.83 5.76
C LEU A 31 -3.43 5.56 5.03
N VAL A 32 -2.57 5.05 4.18
CA VAL A 32 -2.80 3.79 3.46
C VAL A 32 -2.68 2.60 4.42
N GLN A 33 -1.67 2.59 5.27
CA GLN A 33 -1.42 1.50 6.23
C GLN A 33 -2.60 1.31 7.19
N LYS A 34 -3.16 2.39 7.70
CA LYS A 34 -4.26 2.36 8.69
C LYS A 34 -5.65 2.30 8.06
N ALA A 35 -5.75 2.42 6.74
CA ALA A 35 -7.03 2.27 6.06
C ALA A 35 -7.56 0.84 6.17
N LYS A 36 -8.85 0.69 6.01
CA LYS A 36 -9.47 -0.64 5.99
C LYS A 36 -9.31 -1.23 4.59
N HIS A 37 -8.82 -2.45 4.54
CA HIS A 37 -8.57 -3.16 3.28
C HIS A 37 -9.51 -4.35 3.13
N VAL A 38 -9.67 -4.80 1.89
CA VAL A 38 -10.54 -5.93 1.57
C VAL A 38 -9.82 -7.24 1.86
N CYS A 39 -10.51 -8.15 2.54
CA CYS A 39 -9.98 -9.49 2.80
C CYS A 39 -10.09 -10.35 1.53
N PRO A 40 -9.02 -11.06 1.13
CA PRO A 40 -9.08 -11.94 -0.03
C PRO A 40 -9.93 -13.17 0.20
N SER A 41 -10.19 -13.56 1.44
CA SER A 41 -10.97 -14.75 1.79
C SER A 41 -12.46 -14.46 1.90
N CYS A 42 -12.84 -13.45 2.69
CA CYS A 42 -14.25 -13.15 2.94
C CYS A 42 -14.80 -11.93 2.22
N GLY A 43 -13.94 -11.13 1.59
CA GLY A 43 -14.34 -9.94 0.84
C GLY A 43 -14.79 -8.75 1.67
N HIS A 44 -14.71 -8.82 2.99
CA HIS A 44 -15.08 -7.71 3.85
C HIS A 44 -13.91 -6.76 4.09
N LYS A 45 -14.19 -5.48 4.24
CA LYS A 45 -13.17 -4.45 4.50
C LYS A 45 -12.82 -4.38 5.99
N LYS A 46 -12.21 -5.44 6.51
CA LYS A 46 -11.82 -5.53 7.92
C LYS A 46 -10.38 -6.02 8.13
N VAL A 47 -9.55 -5.89 7.11
CA VAL A 47 -8.14 -6.27 7.19
C VAL A 47 -7.35 -5.15 7.86
N LYS A 48 -6.55 -5.51 8.86
CA LYS A 48 -5.64 -4.62 9.56
C LYS A 48 -4.24 -5.20 9.60
N ARG A 49 -3.26 -4.32 9.68
CA ARG A 49 -1.86 -4.71 9.82
C ARG A 49 -1.62 -5.28 11.21
N SER A 50 -1.16 -6.52 11.27
CA SER A 50 -0.81 -7.20 12.52
C SER A 50 0.67 -7.04 12.88
N GLY A 51 1.54 -7.00 11.88
CA GLY A 51 2.97 -6.79 12.04
C GLY A 51 3.56 -6.33 10.72
N THR A 52 4.89 -6.31 10.61
CA THR A 52 5.55 -5.96 9.36
C THR A 52 5.22 -7.00 8.30
N SER A 53 4.55 -6.60 7.22
CA SER A 53 4.12 -7.47 6.12
C SER A 53 3.11 -8.56 6.50
N ILE A 54 2.55 -8.50 7.71
CA ILE A 54 1.54 -9.45 8.16
C ILE A 54 0.21 -8.74 8.33
N TRP A 55 -0.81 -9.25 7.67
CA TRP A 55 -2.16 -8.68 7.66
C TRP A 55 -3.17 -9.69 8.16
N GLU A 56 -4.13 -9.24 8.92
CA GLU A 56 -5.15 -10.09 9.53
C GLU A 56 -6.53 -9.51 9.31
N CYS A 57 -7.47 -10.35 8.89
CA CYS A 57 -8.88 -9.98 8.81
C CYS A 57 -9.55 -10.17 10.17
N ARG A 58 -10.20 -9.15 10.66
CA ARG A 58 -10.90 -9.23 11.95
C ARG A 58 -12.21 -9.99 11.89
N LYS A 59 -12.76 -10.18 10.70
CA LYS A 59 -14.03 -10.88 10.55
C LYS A 59 -13.87 -12.39 10.45
N CYS A 60 -13.02 -12.87 9.54
CA CYS A 60 -12.81 -14.31 9.33
C CYS A 60 -11.56 -14.86 10.03
N GLY A 61 -10.72 -13.99 10.59
CA GLY A 61 -9.50 -14.41 11.28
C GLY A 61 -8.37 -14.85 10.37
N SER A 62 -8.49 -14.68 9.05
CA SER A 62 -7.43 -15.05 8.11
C SER A 62 -6.22 -14.16 8.28
N LYS A 63 -5.06 -14.79 8.39
CA LYS A 63 -3.77 -14.09 8.37
C LYS A 63 -3.07 -14.37 7.06
N PHE A 64 -2.48 -13.34 6.48
CA PHE A 64 -1.76 -13.49 5.21
C PHE A 64 -0.60 -12.51 5.14
N ALA A 65 0.38 -12.84 4.32
CA ALA A 65 1.52 -11.96 4.06
C ALA A 65 1.16 -10.96 2.97
N GLY A 66 1.63 -9.76 3.12
CA GLY A 66 1.43 -8.70 2.13
C GLY A 66 2.62 -7.76 2.09
N GLY A 67 2.43 -6.56 1.59
CA GLY A 67 3.46 -5.53 1.61
C GLY A 67 3.68 -4.97 3.02
N ALA A 68 4.76 -4.24 3.21
CA ALA A 68 5.09 -3.65 4.51
C ALA A 68 4.05 -2.65 4.99
N TYR A 69 3.45 -1.91 4.06
CA TYR A 69 2.46 -0.87 4.36
C TYR A 69 1.12 -1.06 3.65
N HIS A 70 1.04 -2.01 2.73
CA HIS A 70 -0.18 -2.35 1.99
C HIS A 70 -0.39 -3.85 2.02
N PRO A 71 -1.62 -4.34 2.07
CA PRO A 71 -1.87 -5.78 2.00
C PRO A 71 -1.56 -6.38 0.62
N THR A 72 -1.61 -5.56 -0.43
CA THR A 72 -1.27 -5.97 -1.79
C THR A 72 -0.29 -4.99 -2.41
N THR A 73 0.71 -5.48 -3.13
CA THR A 73 1.68 -4.66 -3.84
C THR A 73 1.47 -4.80 -5.34
N GLU A 74 2.01 -3.86 -6.11
CA GLU A 74 1.97 -3.94 -7.58
C GLU A 74 2.64 -5.20 -8.09
N SER A 75 3.78 -5.54 -7.49
CA SER A 75 4.50 -6.78 -7.82
C SER A 75 3.66 -8.02 -7.55
N GLY A 76 3.00 -8.06 -6.39
CA GLY A 76 2.11 -9.15 -6.02
C GLY A 76 0.92 -9.30 -6.96
N GLN A 77 0.32 -8.20 -7.36
CA GLN A 77 -0.77 -8.20 -8.34
C GLN A 77 -0.31 -8.69 -9.70
N SER A 78 0.88 -8.30 -10.13
CA SER A 78 1.46 -8.78 -11.39
C SER A 78 1.71 -10.28 -11.37
N VAL A 79 2.23 -10.80 -10.25
CA VAL A 79 2.45 -12.25 -10.06
C VAL A 79 1.13 -13.00 -10.11
N GLU A 80 0.09 -12.50 -9.44
CA GLU A 80 -1.24 -13.12 -9.49
C GLU A 80 -1.81 -13.18 -10.88
N LYS A 81 -1.67 -12.11 -11.66
CA LYS A 81 -2.13 -12.06 -13.04
C LYS A 81 -1.40 -13.09 -13.92
N ILE A 82 -0.10 -13.22 -13.73
CA ILE A 82 0.71 -14.21 -14.45
C ILE A 82 0.27 -15.63 -14.08
N LEU A 83 0.04 -15.90 -12.81
CA LEU A 83 -0.41 -17.21 -12.34
C LEU A 83 -1.81 -17.58 -12.87
N ARG A 84 -2.66 -16.58 -13.08
CA ARG A 84 -3.97 -16.79 -13.70
C ARG A 84 -3.91 -16.97 -15.23
N GLY A 85 -2.75 -16.81 -15.81
CA GLY A 85 -2.56 -16.88 -17.25
C GLY A 85 -2.83 -15.59 -18.01
N GLU A 86 -3.04 -14.49 -17.28
CA GLU A 86 -3.21 -13.16 -17.89
C GLU A 86 -1.85 -12.49 -18.04
N SER A 87 -1.37 -12.35 -19.27
CA SER A 87 -0.18 -11.55 -19.55
C SER A 87 -0.56 -10.09 -19.57
N THR A 88 0.18 -9.27 -18.84
CA THR A 88 -0.03 -7.82 -18.85
C THR A 88 0.87 -7.20 -19.92
N PRO A 89 0.32 -6.72 -21.02
CA PRO A 89 1.13 -6.07 -22.07
C PRO A 89 1.81 -4.79 -21.60
N GLU A 90 1.33 -4.20 -20.52
CA GLU A 90 1.88 -2.95 -20.00
C GLU A 90 3.30 -3.08 -19.45
N THR A 91 3.65 -4.22 -18.88
CA THR A 91 5.00 -4.45 -18.34
C THR A 91 6.05 -4.56 -19.45
N VAL A 92 5.65 -5.06 -20.61
CA VAL A 92 6.54 -5.20 -21.76
C VAL A 92 6.82 -3.84 -22.40
N LYS A 93 5.80 -2.99 -22.51
CA LYS A 93 5.95 -1.65 -23.10
C LYS A 93 6.88 -0.74 -22.30
N LYS A 94 6.82 -0.80 -20.98
CA LYS A 94 7.73 0.00 -20.12
C LYS A 94 9.19 -0.40 -20.28
N GLY A 95 9.45 -1.64 -20.58
CA GLY A 95 10.82 -2.12 -20.84
C GLY A 95 11.37 -1.65 -22.16
N GLU A 96 10.55 -1.53 -23.17
CA GLU A 96 10.93 -1.07 -24.50
C GLU A 96 11.20 0.45 -24.52
N ASP A 97 10.35 1.22 -23.88
CA ASP A 97 10.50 2.67 -23.77
C ASP A 97 11.84 3.06 -23.09
N ILE A 98 12.23 2.33 -22.06
CA ILE A 98 13.50 2.55 -21.35
C ILE A 98 14.69 2.24 -22.25
N LYS A 99 14.58 1.26 -23.15
CA LYS A 99 15.66 0.92 -24.10
C LYS A 99 15.81 1.97 -25.19
N GLU A 100 14.72 2.55 -25.65
CA GLU A 100 14.75 3.60 -26.66
C GLU A 100 15.39 4.89 -26.15
N GLU A 101 15.10 5.28 -24.91
CA GLU A 101 15.72 6.45 -24.29
C GLU A 101 17.23 6.31 -24.10
N LYS A 102 17.74 5.10 -23.93
CA LYS A 102 19.18 4.86 -23.76
C LYS A 102 19.94 4.77 -25.07
N SER A 103 19.29 4.64 -26.19
CA SER A 103 19.92 4.55 -27.50
C SER A 103 20.12 5.90 -28.18
N GLU A 104 19.59 6.97 -27.62
CA GLU A 104 19.82 8.36 -28.03
C GLU A 104 20.91 9.02 -27.19
#